data_4f003a95778a10cd64a203b0ce23e71a
#
_entry.id   4f003a95778a10cd64a203b0ce23e71a
#
_cell.length_a   1.000
_cell.length_b   1.000
_cell.length_c   1.000
_cell.angle_alpha   90.00
_cell.angle_beta   90.00
_cell.angle_gamma   90.00
#
_symmetry.space_group_name_H-M   'P 1'
#
loop_
_entity.id
_entity.type
_entity.pdbx_description
1 polymer ?
#
loop_
_entity_poly.entity_id
_entity_poly.type
_entity_poly.pdbx_seq_one_letter_code
_entity_poly.pdbx_strand_id
1 'polypeptide(L)'
;GQNWGFPTYNWDMMEKDNFSWWKKRFRKLEDYFDSFRIDHILGFFRIWEVPSEYVQGLCGHFNPALPLTPNEIEQYGLDFNEARLTTPHINREFLPELFGDQTEEVIGAFLAQSSSRHFVLKPFCDTQRKVEALFAGKTDEASLRIKKGLFAIANEVLFLRDPREPDKFHPRISAS
;
A
#
# COMPACT_ATOMS: atom_id res chain seq x y z
N GLY A 1 -2.55 8.16 7.01
CA GLY A 1 -1.96 7.30 8.03
C GLY A 1 -0.46 7.49 8.17
N GLN A 2 0.09 7.04 9.28
CA GLN A 2 1.54 7.05 9.51
C GLN A 2 2.09 5.63 9.33
N ASN A 3 3.26 5.52 8.72
CA ASN A 3 3.99 4.27 8.61
C ASN A 3 5.18 4.30 9.60
N TRP A 4 5.05 3.60 10.71
CA TRP A 4 6.09 3.54 11.75
C TRP A 4 7.03 2.34 11.58
N GLY A 5 6.77 1.50 10.58
CA GLY A 5 7.58 0.31 10.31
C GLY A 5 7.40 -0.82 11.33
N PHE A 6 6.38 -0.76 12.18
CA PHE A 6 6.06 -1.84 13.09
C PHE A 6 5.21 -2.91 12.41
N PRO A 7 5.49 -4.19 12.63
CA PRO A 7 4.64 -5.28 12.17
C PRO A 7 3.32 -5.27 12.92
N THR A 8 2.23 -5.64 12.26
CA THR A 8 0.94 -5.90 12.88
C THR A 8 0.84 -7.35 13.35
N TYR A 9 -0.12 -7.63 14.23
CA TYR A 9 -0.34 -8.98 14.74
C TYR A 9 -1.09 -9.85 13.74
N ASN A 10 -0.62 -11.07 13.54
CA ASN A 10 -1.37 -12.08 12.78
C ASN A 10 -2.35 -12.79 13.73
N TRP A 11 -3.53 -12.20 13.90
CA TRP A 11 -4.55 -12.69 14.81
C TRP A 11 -5.04 -14.09 14.48
N ASP A 12 -5.16 -14.43 13.18
CA ASP A 12 -5.60 -15.76 12.74
C ASP A 12 -4.62 -16.86 13.16
N MET A 13 -3.32 -16.56 13.13
CA MET A 13 -2.30 -17.51 13.61
C MET A 13 -2.25 -17.55 15.13
N MET A 14 -2.48 -16.43 15.81
CA MET A 14 -2.52 -16.39 17.28
C MET A 14 -3.73 -17.12 17.85
N GLU A 15 -4.87 -17.09 17.16
CA GLU A 15 -6.06 -17.83 17.54
C GLU A 15 -5.81 -19.34 17.56
N LYS A 16 -5.08 -19.88 16.58
CA LYS A 16 -4.75 -21.30 16.46
C LYS A 16 -3.98 -21.86 17.67
N ASP A 17 -3.17 -21.04 18.34
CA ASP A 17 -2.45 -21.40 19.55
C ASP A 17 -3.13 -20.84 20.82
N ASN A 18 -4.38 -20.42 20.67
CA ASN A 18 -5.18 -19.85 21.76
C ASN A 18 -4.53 -18.62 22.41
N PHE A 19 -3.93 -17.74 21.58
CA PHE A 19 -3.27 -16.51 22.00
C PHE A 19 -2.18 -16.75 23.07
N SER A 20 -1.42 -17.81 22.93
CA SER A 20 -0.45 -18.27 23.94
C SER A 20 0.60 -17.20 24.25
N TRP A 21 1.05 -16.45 23.23
CA TRP A 21 2.01 -15.36 23.40
C TRP A 21 1.46 -14.24 24.31
N TRP A 22 0.22 -13.80 24.07
CA TRP A 22 -0.44 -12.79 24.89
C TRP A 22 -0.66 -13.26 26.32
N LYS A 23 -1.11 -14.51 26.52
CA LYS A 23 -1.29 -15.11 27.85
C LYS A 23 0.01 -15.15 28.64
N LYS A 24 1.11 -15.56 28.01
CA LYS A 24 2.44 -15.57 28.64
C LYS A 24 2.88 -14.15 29.00
N ARG A 25 2.67 -13.19 28.12
CA ARG A 25 3.04 -11.79 28.34
C ARG A 25 2.27 -11.19 29.54
N PHE A 26 0.96 -11.38 29.61
CA PHE A 26 0.15 -10.87 30.73
C PHE A 26 0.50 -11.55 32.04
N ARG A 27 0.65 -12.87 32.06
CA ARG A 27 1.11 -13.56 33.26
C ARG A 27 2.47 -13.05 33.76
N LYS A 28 3.37 -12.72 32.83
CA LYS A 28 4.68 -12.17 33.23
C LYS A 28 4.56 -10.76 33.79
N LEU A 29 3.62 -9.95 33.31
CA LEU A 29 3.35 -8.62 33.86
C LEU A 29 2.79 -8.69 35.30
N GLU A 30 1.97 -9.70 35.60
CA GLU A 30 1.43 -9.93 36.97
C GLU A 30 2.52 -10.16 38.00
N ASP A 31 3.71 -10.66 37.63
CA ASP A 31 4.85 -10.82 38.54
C ASP A 31 5.43 -9.48 39.03
N TYR A 32 5.13 -8.37 38.33
CA TYR A 32 5.76 -7.06 38.59
C TYR A 32 4.78 -5.94 38.87
N PHE A 33 3.51 -6.04 38.41
CA PHE A 33 2.54 -4.97 38.44
C PHE A 33 1.17 -5.46 38.85
N ASP A 34 0.48 -4.71 39.71
CA ASP A 34 -0.90 -4.96 40.13
C ASP A 34 -1.92 -4.57 39.07
N SER A 35 -1.51 -3.70 38.13
CA SER A 35 -2.36 -3.25 37.02
C SER A 35 -1.50 -2.86 35.81
N PHE A 36 -2.10 -2.88 34.61
CA PHE A 36 -1.49 -2.41 33.38
C PHE A 36 -2.51 -1.65 32.53
N ARG A 37 -2.01 -0.75 31.72
CA ARG A 37 -2.80 -0.01 30.75
C ARG A 37 -2.55 -0.58 29.36
N ILE A 38 -3.63 -0.86 28.62
CA ILE A 38 -3.56 -1.14 27.20
C ILE A 38 -3.75 0.19 26.47
N ASP A 39 -2.72 0.62 25.76
CA ASP A 39 -2.82 1.78 24.89
C ASP A 39 -3.29 1.36 23.49
N HIS A 40 -3.99 2.26 22.78
CA HIS A 40 -4.53 2.01 21.45
C HIS A 40 -5.38 0.73 21.34
N ILE A 41 -6.31 0.52 22.26
CA ILE A 41 -7.18 -0.68 22.32
C ILE A 41 -7.90 -0.95 20.98
N LEU A 42 -8.22 0.08 20.20
CA LEU A 42 -8.85 -0.08 18.89
C LEU A 42 -7.98 -0.88 17.90
N GLY A 43 -6.66 -0.87 18.07
CA GLY A 43 -5.74 -1.66 17.27
C GLY A 43 -5.88 -3.18 17.47
N PHE A 44 -6.52 -3.62 18.55
CA PHE A 44 -6.89 -5.03 18.76
C PHE A 44 -8.13 -5.45 17.97
N PHE A 45 -8.95 -4.50 17.57
CA PHE A 45 -10.16 -4.74 16.80
C PHE A 45 -9.97 -4.42 15.33
N ARG A 46 -9.39 -3.26 15.02
CA ARG A 46 -9.20 -2.77 13.66
C ARG A 46 -7.99 -1.86 13.61
N ILE A 47 -7.05 -2.16 12.72
CA ILE A 47 -5.82 -1.40 12.58
C ILE A 47 -5.58 -1.00 11.11
N TRP A 48 -4.90 0.13 10.91
CA TRP A 48 -4.41 0.55 9.61
C TRP A 48 -3.11 -0.19 9.29
N GLU A 49 -3.12 -1.01 8.26
CA GLU A 49 -1.98 -1.79 7.80
C GLU A 49 -1.45 -1.21 6.48
N VAL A 50 -0.12 -1.10 6.39
CA VAL A 50 0.55 -0.68 5.15
C VAL A 50 1.26 -1.91 4.60
N PRO A 51 0.87 -2.42 3.40
CA PRO A 51 1.53 -3.56 2.79
C PRO A 51 3.03 -3.30 2.60
N SER A 52 3.84 -4.37 2.62
CA SER A 52 5.31 -4.30 2.61
C SER A 52 5.89 -3.63 1.35
N GLU A 53 5.15 -3.64 0.26
CA GLU A 53 5.51 -3.02 -1.03
C GLU A 53 5.44 -1.50 -0.99
N TYR A 54 4.72 -0.94 -0.02
CA TYR A 54 4.54 0.51 0.11
C TYR A 54 5.41 1.10 1.21
N VAL A 55 5.71 2.39 1.04
CA VAL A 55 6.46 3.22 2.00
C VAL A 55 5.55 4.23 2.67
N GLN A 56 4.67 4.85 1.89
CA GLN A 56 3.77 5.88 2.38
C GLN A 56 2.61 5.29 3.16
N GLY A 57 2.35 5.82 4.35
CA GLY A 57 1.24 5.40 5.21
C GLY A 57 -0.15 5.55 4.56
N LEU A 58 -0.27 6.43 3.56
CA LEU A 58 -1.50 6.61 2.76
C LEU A 58 -1.84 5.37 1.92
N CYS A 59 -0.86 4.53 1.62
CA CYS A 59 -1.03 3.33 0.82
C CYS A 59 -1.59 2.12 1.60
N GLY A 60 -1.94 2.32 2.86
CA GLY A 60 -2.52 1.28 3.70
C GLY A 60 -4.02 1.10 3.51
N HIS A 61 -4.54 0.15 4.25
CA HIS A 61 -5.96 -0.14 4.40
C HIS A 61 -6.27 -0.58 5.83
N PHE A 62 -7.52 -0.57 6.21
CA PHE A 62 -7.91 -1.15 7.50
C PHE A 62 -7.96 -2.67 7.44
N ASN A 63 -7.53 -3.32 8.52
CA ASN A 63 -7.68 -4.75 8.75
C ASN A 63 -8.27 -4.99 10.15
N PRO A 64 -9.40 -5.73 10.30
CA PRO A 64 -10.24 -6.27 9.23
C PRO A 64 -10.97 -5.17 8.44
N ALA A 65 -11.29 -5.47 7.20
CA ALA A 65 -12.13 -4.69 6.33
C ALA A 65 -13.12 -5.62 5.59
N LEU A 66 -14.11 -5.06 4.96
CA LEU A 66 -15.05 -5.79 4.10
C LEU A 66 -14.64 -5.56 2.64
N PRO A 67 -13.91 -6.51 2.03
CA PRO A 67 -13.59 -6.41 0.62
C PRO A 67 -14.84 -6.66 -0.22
N LEU A 68 -14.94 -5.99 -1.36
CA LEU A 68 -16.07 -6.06 -2.28
C LEU A 68 -15.80 -7.05 -3.40
N THR A 69 -16.81 -7.80 -3.79
CA THR A 69 -16.78 -8.58 -5.02
C THR A 69 -16.94 -7.67 -6.24
N PRO A 70 -16.52 -8.09 -7.45
CA PRO A 70 -16.79 -7.37 -8.69
C PRO A 70 -18.26 -7.00 -8.87
N ASN A 71 -19.17 -7.93 -8.61
CA ASN A 71 -20.61 -7.68 -8.72
C ASN A 71 -21.12 -6.59 -7.76
N GLU A 72 -20.61 -6.56 -6.53
CA GLU A 72 -20.96 -5.49 -5.58
C GLU A 72 -20.44 -4.13 -6.05
N ILE A 73 -19.23 -4.08 -6.63
CA ILE A 73 -18.66 -2.86 -7.19
C ILE A 73 -19.52 -2.36 -8.37
N GLU A 74 -19.95 -3.26 -9.24
CA GLU A 74 -20.84 -2.93 -10.37
C GLU A 74 -22.21 -2.41 -9.92
N GLN A 75 -22.74 -2.92 -8.82
CA GLN A 75 -23.98 -2.41 -8.23
C GLN A 75 -23.89 -0.94 -7.78
N TYR A 76 -22.68 -0.47 -7.46
CA TYR A 76 -22.42 0.95 -7.19
C TYR A 76 -22.20 1.79 -8.46
N GLY A 77 -22.39 1.21 -9.65
CA GLY A 77 -22.33 1.92 -10.93
C GLY A 77 -20.94 2.03 -11.56
N LEU A 78 -19.96 1.28 -11.07
CA LEU A 78 -18.60 1.23 -11.63
C LEU A 78 -18.43 -0.06 -12.45
N ASP A 79 -18.22 0.07 -13.76
CA ASP A 79 -17.86 -1.06 -14.62
C ASP A 79 -16.52 -1.67 -14.17
N PHE A 80 -16.58 -2.93 -13.67
CA PHE A 80 -15.41 -3.55 -13.07
C PHE A 80 -14.50 -4.16 -14.14
N ASN A 81 -13.36 -3.53 -14.35
CA ASN A 81 -12.26 -4.09 -15.11
C ASN A 81 -11.04 -4.21 -14.21
N GLU A 82 -10.73 -5.42 -13.77
CA GLU A 82 -9.66 -5.67 -12.81
C GLU A 82 -8.33 -5.06 -13.24
N ALA A 83 -7.87 -5.38 -14.47
CA ALA A 83 -6.59 -4.90 -14.97
C ALA A 83 -6.48 -3.37 -14.95
N ARG A 84 -7.57 -2.68 -15.24
CA ARG A 84 -7.61 -1.21 -15.23
C ARG A 84 -7.68 -0.64 -13.81
N LEU A 85 -8.42 -1.28 -12.92
CA LEU A 85 -8.73 -0.72 -11.61
C LEU A 85 -7.68 -1.04 -10.54
N THR A 86 -6.91 -2.12 -10.74
CA THR A 86 -5.89 -2.58 -9.78
C THR A 86 -4.44 -2.35 -10.23
N THR A 87 -4.22 -1.85 -11.45
CA THR A 87 -2.88 -1.50 -11.94
C THR A 87 -2.78 -0.01 -12.22
N PRO A 88 -1.61 0.61 -12.02
CA PRO A 88 -1.41 2.03 -12.31
C PRO A 88 -1.69 2.35 -13.77
N HIS A 89 -2.53 3.35 -14.00
CA HIS A 89 -2.86 3.82 -15.33
C HIS A 89 -1.96 5.00 -15.72
N ILE A 90 -0.82 4.69 -16.33
CA ILE A 90 0.19 5.68 -16.67
C ILE A 90 -0.01 6.17 -18.09
N ASN A 91 -0.59 7.36 -18.25
CA ASN A 91 -0.74 8.02 -19.54
C ASN A 91 0.37 9.06 -19.75
N ARG A 92 0.93 9.09 -20.96
CA ARG A 92 1.99 10.03 -21.36
C ARG A 92 1.65 11.49 -21.07
N GLU A 93 0.39 11.87 -21.23
CA GLU A 93 -0.06 13.25 -21.11
C GLU A 93 0.10 13.81 -19.68
N PHE A 94 0.05 12.96 -18.65
CA PHE A 94 0.19 13.36 -17.23
C PHE A 94 1.63 13.36 -16.72
N LEU A 95 2.54 12.71 -17.44
CA LEU A 95 3.94 12.59 -16.98
C LEU A 95 4.68 13.94 -16.84
N PRO A 96 4.47 14.95 -17.71
CA PRO A 96 5.11 16.25 -17.56
C PRO A 96 4.73 17.00 -16.27
N GLU A 97 3.54 16.79 -15.74
CA GLU A 97 3.11 17.38 -14.45
C GLU A 97 3.95 16.84 -13.30
N LEU A 98 4.29 15.55 -13.33
CA LEU A 98 5.07 14.88 -12.31
C LEU A 98 6.57 15.14 -12.45
N PHE A 99 7.10 15.07 -13.66
CA PHE A 99 8.53 15.00 -13.90
C PHE A 99 9.13 16.25 -14.59
N GLY A 100 8.30 17.11 -15.18
CA GLY A 100 8.77 18.30 -15.91
C GLY A 100 9.75 17.95 -17.01
N ASP A 101 10.89 18.63 -17.02
CA ASP A 101 11.95 18.45 -18.02
C ASP A 101 12.60 17.05 -18.01
N GLN A 102 12.43 16.30 -16.90
CA GLN A 102 12.94 14.94 -16.76
C GLN A 102 12.03 13.86 -17.34
N THR A 103 10.89 14.24 -17.95
CA THR A 103 9.86 13.30 -18.43
C THR A 103 10.42 12.25 -19.38
N GLU A 104 11.18 12.62 -20.39
CA GLU A 104 11.71 11.67 -21.38
C GLU A 104 12.78 10.75 -20.77
N GLU A 105 13.60 11.27 -19.86
CA GLU A 105 14.55 10.46 -19.08
C GLU A 105 13.83 9.40 -18.26
N VAL A 106 12.77 9.80 -17.54
CA VAL A 106 11.97 8.88 -16.70
C VAL A 106 11.29 7.83 -17.57
N ILE A 107 10.71 8.20 -18.71
CA ILE A 107 10.11 7.24 -19.63
C ILE A 107 11.16 6.19 -20.05
N GLY A 108 12.32 6.64 -20.51
CA GLY A 108 13.38 5.73 -20.95
C GLY A 108 13.94 4.84 -19.85
N ALA A 109 14.14 5.40 -18.66
CA ALA A 109 14.77 4.70 -17.55
C ALA A 109 13.80 3.75 -16.80
N PHE A 110 12.59 4.20 -16.46
CA PHE A 110 11.71 3.55 -15.49
C PHE A 110 10.44 2.96 -16.06
N LEU A 111 10.01 3.40 -17.24
CA LEU A 111 8.75 2.97 -17.83
C LEU A 111 8.97 2.06 -19.04
N ALA A 112 8.04 1.12 -19.23
CA ALA A 112 7.91 0.31 -20.44
C ALA A 112 6.59 0.65 -21.12
N GLN A 113 6.63 0.79 -22.45
CA GLN A 113 5.44 1.10 -23.23
C GLN A 113 4.52 -0.13 -23.31
N SER A 114 3.26 0.02 -22.89
CA SER A 114 2.22 -1.02 -22.99
C SER A 114 1.29 -0.81 -24.19
N SER A 115 1.10 0.43 -24.62
CA SER A 115 0.36 0.80 -25.83
C SER A 115 0.84 2.16 -26.35
N SER A 116 0.23 2.70 -27.42
CA SER A 116 0.65 3.96 -28.02
C SER A 116 0.71 5.16 -27.05
N ARG A 117 -0.12 5.15 -25.99
CA ARG A 117 -0.19 6.26 -25.02
C ARG A 117 -0.01 5.84 -23.57
N HIS A 118 0.09 4.53 -23.29
CA HIS A 118 0.16 4.00 -21.95
C HIS A 118 1.48 3.32 -21.66
N PHE A 119 1.88 3.43 -20.42
CA PHE A 119 3.10 2.84 -19.88
C PHE A 119 2.78 1.99 -18.66
N VAL A 120 3.72 1.12 -18.30
CA VAL A 120 3.78 0.40 -17.04
C VAL A 120 5.15 0.63 -16.40
N LEU A 121 5.23 0.54 -15.10
CA LEU A 121 6.51 0.57 -14.40
C LEU A 121 7.31 -0.69 -14.74
N LYS A 122 8.63 -0.51 -14.97
CA LYS A 122 9.53 -1.65 -15.14
C LYS A 122 9.63 -2.46 -13.85
N PRO A 123 9.85 -3.79 -13.89
CA PRO A 123 9.82 -4.68 -12.71
C PRO A 123 10.78 -4.31 -11.58
N PHE A 124 11.85 -3.57 -11.86
CA PHE A 124 12.80 -3.15 -10.84
C PHE A 124 12.35 -1.92 -10.03
N CYS A 125 11.28 -1.25 -10.44
CA CYS A 125 10.73 -0.05 -9.81
C CYS A 125 9.19 -0.04 -9.72
N ASP A 126 8.54 -1.20 -9.82
CA ASP A 126 7.09 -1.35 -9.86
C ASP A 126 6.41 -1.22 -8.48
N THR A 127 7.18 -1.08 -7.40
CA THR A 127 6.68 -0.83 -6.05
C THR A 127 7.38 0.35 -5.39
N GLN A 128 6.71 1.02 -4.46
CA GLN A 128 7.34 2.12 -3.70
C GLN A 128 8.59 1.68 -2.95
N ARG A 129 8.63 0.44 -2.44
CA ARG A 129 9.79 -0.09 -1.71
C ARG A 129 11.01 -0.25 -2.62
N LYS A 130 10.81 -0.71 -3.86
CA LYS A 130 11.88 -0.78 -4.86
C LYS A 130 12.38 0.61 -5.27
N VAL A 131 11.46 1.54 -5.50
CA VAL A 131 11.82 2.94 -5.77
C VAL A 131 12.60 3.54 -4.61
N GLU A 132 12.16 3.33 -3.35
CA GLU A 132 12.88 3.78 -2.16
C GLU A 132 14.34 3.30 -2.16
N ALA A 133 14.56 2.02 -2.46
CA ALA A 133 15.90 1.43 -2.50
C ALA A 133 16.77 2.03 -3.62
N LEU A 134 16.18 2.28 -4.80
CA LEU A 134 16.91 2.89 -5.93
C LEU A 134 17.37 4.33 -5.68
N PHE A 135 16.63 5.05 -4.86
CA PHE A 135 16.92 6.45 -4.51
C PHE A 135 17.52 6.61 -3.11
N ALA A 136 17.93 5.51 -2.47
CA ALA A 136 18.58 5.57 -1.17
C ALA A 136 19.87 6.41 -1.24
N GLY A 137 19.99 7.39 -0.34
CA GLY A 137 21.14 8.30 -0.28
C GLY A 137 21.18 9.42 -1.34
N LYS A 138 20.23 9.46 -2.26
CA LYS A 138 20.10 10.58 -3.22
C LYS A 138 19.34 11.73 -2.57
N THR A 139 19.94 12.92 -2.56
CA THR A 139 19.39 14.10 -1.89
C THR A 139 19.22 15.30 -2.82
N ASP A 140 19.67 15.18 -4.06
CA ASP A 140 19.51 16.23 -5.06
C ASP A 140 18.05 16.38 -5.49
N GLU A 141 17.66 17.60 -5.85
CA GLU A 141 16.29 17.97 -6.16
C GLU A 141 15.70 17.13 -7.32
N ALA A 142 16.50 16.88 -8.34
CA ALA A 142 16.10 16.09 -9.50
C ALA A 142 15.74 14.66 -9.11
N SER A 143 16.61 13.98 -8.36
CA SER A 143 16.35 12.62 -7.84
C SER A 143 15.13 12.57 -6.93
N LEU A 144 14.95 13.56 -6.05
CA LEU A 144 13.81 13.63 -5.15
C LEU A 144 12.49 13.83 -5.91
N ARG A 145 12.51 14.64 -6.98
CA ARG A 145 11.36 14.83 -7.86
C ARG A 145 10.98 13.54 -8.58
N ILE A 146 11.96 12.85 -9.17
CA ILE A 146 11.72 11.55 -9.82
C ILE A 146 11.15 10.53 -8.83
N LYS A 147 11.77 10.40 -7.68
CA LYS A 147 11.29 9.50 -6.61
C LYS A 147 9.84 9.77 -6.23
N LYS A 148 9.50 11.05 -6.00
CA LYS A 148 8.13 11.46 -5.65
C LYS A 148 7.13 11.13 -6.76
N GLY A 149 7.48 11.40 -8.01
CA GLY A 149 6.65 11.08 -9.17
C GLY A 149 6.43 9.58 -9.35
N LEU A 150 7.49 8.77 -9.21
CA LEU A 150 7.38 7.30 -9.27
C LEU A 150 6.54 6.74 -8.11
N PHE A 151 6.62 7.32 -6.90
CA PHE A 151 5.74 6.98 -5.79
C PHE A 151 4.27 7.28 -6.11
N ALA A 152 3.99 8.44 -6.70
CA ALA A 152 2.65 8.82 -7.10
C ALA A 152 2.09 7.82 -8.12
N ILE A 153 2.86 7.50 -9.16
CA ILE A 153 2.47 6.54 -10.20
C ILE A 153 2.21 5.15 -9.62
N ALA A 154 3.14 4.62 -8.81
CA ALA A 154 2.98 3.30 -8.20
C ALA A 154 1.74 3.20 -7.29
N ASN A 155 1.25 4.34 -6.86
CA ASN A 155 0.11 4.48 -5.96
C ASN A 155 -1.23 4.69 -6.68
N GLU A 156 -1.23 4.94 -7.97
CA GLU A 156 -2.43 5.32 -8.72
C GLU A 156 -3.23 4.11 -9.16
N VAL A 157 -3.89 3.48 -8.18
CA VAL A 157 -4.85 2.40 -8.39
C VAL A 157 -6.15 2.72 -7.64
N LEU A 158 -7.28 2.29 -8.16
CA LEU A 158 -8.59 2.52 -7.53
C LEU A 158 -8.94 1.44 -6.53
N PHE A 159 -8.47 0.23 -6.75
CA PHE A 159 -8.72 -0.91 -5.89
C PHE A 159 -7.45 -1.70 -5.60
N LEU A 160 -7.39 -2.27 -4.41
CA LEU A 160 -6.38 -3.23 -4.01
C LEU A 160 -7.03 -4.60 -3.86
N ARG A 161 -6.38 -5.64 -4.39
CA ARG A 161 -6.85 -7.01 -4.20
C ARG A 161 -6.68 -7.40 -2.73
N ASP A 162 -7.70 -8.07 -2.18
CA ASP A 162 -7.59 -8.61 -0.84
C ASP A 162 -6.57 -9.76 -0.79
N PRO A 163 -5.63 -9.77 0.15
CA PRO A 163 -4.60 -10.82 0.24
C PRO A 163 -5.15 -12.17 0.73
N ARG A 164 -6.31 -12.20 1.39
CA ARG A 164 -6.95 -13.41 1.91
C ARG A 164 -8.02 -13.96 0.98
N GLU A 165 -8.74 -13.07 0.31
CA GLU A 165 -9.81 -13.37 -0.64
C GLU A 165 -9.47 -12.73 -2.00
N PRO A 166 -8.64 -13.42 -2.85
CA PRO A 166 -8.08 -12.81 -4.07
C PRO A 166 -9.11 -12.42 -5.15
N ASP A 167 -10.34 -12.84 -5.02
CA ASP A 167 -11.48 -12.49 -5.86
C ASP A 167 -12.26 -11.26 -5.36
N LYS A 168 -11.81 -10.65 -4.26
CA LYS A 168 -12.39 -9.44 -3.66
C LYS A 168 -11.39 -8.29 -3.61
N PHE A 169 -11.92 -7.09 -3.51
CA PHE A 169 -11.17 -5.84 -3.68
C PHE A 169 -11.53 -4.80 -2.63
N HIS A 170 -10.50 -4.09 -2.16
CA HIS A 170 -10.67 -2.93 -1.28
C HIS A 170 -10.64 -1.65 -2.10
N PRO A 171 -11.65 -0.77 -1.99
CA PRO A 171 -11.57 0.55 -2.58
C PRO A 171 -10.42 1.30 -1.92
N ARG A 172 -9.62 1.95 -2.75
CA ARG A 172 -8.55 2.79 -2.28
C ARG A 172 -9.13 4.17 -1.97
N ILE A 173 -8.89 4.65 -0.76
CA ILE A 173 -9.18 6.03 -0.42
C ILE A 173 -8.06 6.84 -1.05
N SER A 174 -8.30 7.39 -2.25
CA SER A 174 -7.47 8.47 -2.75
C SER A 174 -7.72 9.66 -1.84
N ALA A 175 -6.68 10.23 -1.28
CA ALA A 175 -6.77 11.57 -0.74
C ALA A 175 -6.96 12.50 -1.95
N SER A 176 -8.20 12.87 -2.21
CA SER A 176 -8.55 13.97 -3.10
C SER A 176 -8.26 15.29 -2.42
#